data_ede62596afd0a5c54072e9928b8ff379
#
_entry.id   ede62596afd0a5c54072e9928b8ff379
#
_cell.length_a   1.000
_cell.length_b   1.000
_cell.length_c   1.000
_cell.angle_alpha   90.00
_cell.angle_beta   90.00
_cell.angle_gamma   90.00
#
_symmetry.space_group_name_H-M   'P 1'
#
loop_
_entity.id
_entity.type
_entity.pdbx_description
1 polymer ?
#
loop_
_entity_poly.entity_id
_entity_poly.type
_entity_poly.pdbx_seq_one_letter_code
_entity_poly.pdbx_strand_id
1 'polypeptide(L)'
;MSSFVERRILERFHVPNAIVKYKLEALFSDQLPVEGKGELIDLTVKGVRFETDEEIKAGSRLNIEIVLDDDEKIPLIGNVVWTKRLDINGKINSVVEFIDFDNDPEFNSYDSLEKLEALEKEYRGY
;
A
#
# COMPACT_ATOMS: atom_id res chain seq x y z
N MET A 1 25.52 3.97 6.40
CA MET A 1 24.73 3.70 6.86
C MET A 1 24.13 2.77 6.58
N SER A 2 23.61 2.53 7.06
CA SER A 2 23.49 1.25 6.77
C SER A 2 22.13 0.83 6.45
N SER A 3 21.98 0.07 5.40
CA SER A 3 20.74 -0.57 5.03
C SER A 3 20.25 -1.52 6.11
N PHE A 4 21.13 -1.97 6.98
CA PHE A 4 20.74 -2.82 8.09
C PHE A 4 19.83 -2.09 9.07
N VAL A 5 20.18 -0.86 9.41
CA VAL A 5 19.35 -0.04 10.30
C VAL A 5 18.00 0.25 9.63
N GLU A 6 18.01 0.55 8.35
CA GLU A 6 16.79 0.80 7.61
C GLU A 6 15.87 -0.40 7.59
N ARG A 7 16.40 -1.60 7.46
CA ARG A 7 15.58 -2.80 7.48
C ARG A 7 14.86 -2.98 8.80
N ARG A 8 15.52 -2.66 9.90
CA ARG A 8 14.90 -2.79 11.22
C ARG A 8 13.80 -1.78 11.41
N ILE A 9 14.01 -0.57 10.92
CA ILE A 9 13.00 0.49 11.00
C ILE A 9 11.80 0.16 10.14
N LEU A 10 12.02 -0.51 9.01
CA LEU A 10 10.98 -0.84 8.06
C LEU A 10 10.44 -2.25 8.22
N GLU A 11 10.51 -2.79 9.43
CA GLU A 11 9.96 -4.11 9.70
C GLU A 11 8.45 -4.11 9.43
N ARG A 12 8.01 -5.14 8.73
CA ARG A 12 6.62 -5.25 8.29
C ARG A 12 5.69 -5.65 9.41
N PHE A 13 4.48 -5.16 9.35
CA PHE A 13 3.46 -5.55 10.30
C PHE A 13 2.13 -5.78 9.59
N HIS A 14 1.28 -6.59 10.20
CA HIS A 14 -0.04 -6.92 9.66
C HIS A 14 -1.11 -6.17 10.43
N VAL A 15 -2.07 -5.60 9.68
CA VAL A 15 -3.24 -4.93 10.27
C VAL A 15 -4.46 -5.77 9.96
N PRO A 16 -5.10 -6.40 10.97
CA PRO A 16 -6.26 -7.26 10.72
C PRO A 16 -7.43 -6.51 10.11
N ASN A 17 -8.12 -7.18 9.20
CA ASN A 17 -9.35 -6.64 8.59
C ASN A 17 -9.16 -5.37 7.76
N ALA A 18 -7.93 -5.05 7.39
CA ALA A 18 -7.67 -3.90 6.55
C ALA A 18 -7.76 -4.29 5.07
N ILE A 19 -8.31 -3.39 4.29
CA ILE A 19 -8.50 -3.57 2.85
C ILE A 19 -7.74 -2.47 2.12
N VAL A 20 -7.13 -2.83 0.99
CA VAL A 20 -6.47 -1.87 0.12
C VAL A 20 -7.37 -1.67 -1.10
N LYS A 21 -7.90 -0.47 -1.25
CA LYS A 21 -8.58 -0.08 -2.47
C LYS A 21 -7.58 0.64 -3.35
N TYR A 22 -7.60 0.35 -4.63
CA TYR A 22 -6.63 0.96 -5.53
C TYR A 22 -7.29 1.41 -6.82
N LYS A 23 -6.68 2.40 -7.44
CA LYS A 23 -7.08 2.90 -8.72
C LYS A 23 -5.82 3.16 -9.54
N LEU A 24 -5.76 2.55 -10.71
CA LEU A 24 -4.64 2.76 -11.62
C LEU A 24 -4.78 4.12 -12.27
N GLU A 25 -3.75 4.93 -12.20
CA GLU A 25 -3.75 6.22 -12.85
C GLU A 25 -3.71 6.04 -14.37
N ALA A 26 -4.68 6.61 -15.07
CA ALA A 26 -4.74 6.52 -16.52
C ALA A 26 -3.73 7.49 -17.12
N LEU A 27 -2.88 6.98 -18.03
CA LEU A 27 -1.89 7.80 -18.70
C LEU A 27 -2.48 8.57 -19.88
N PHE A 28 -3.57 8.05 -20.45
CA PHE A 28 -4.22 8.67 -21.61
C PHE A 28 -5.70 8.83 -21.32
N SER A 29 -6.29 9.89 -21.85
CA SER A 29 -7.69 10.21 -21.56
C SER A 29 -8.69 9.16 -22.08
N ASP A 30 -8.30 8.36 -23.04
CA ASP A 30 -9.17 7.33 -23.61
C ASP A 30 -9.04 5.99 -22.89
N GLN A 31 -8.18 5.87 -21.89
CA GLN A 31 -8.05 4.66 -21.11
C GLN A 31 -9.13 4.60 -20.05
N LEU A 32 -9.71 3.42 -19.88
CA LEU A 32 -10.67 3.20 -18.81
C LEU A 32 -9.90 3.06 -17.49
N PRO A 33 -10.38 3.68 -16.42
CA PRO A 33 -9.74 3.52 -15.11
C PRO A 33 -9.84 2.05 -14.67
N VAL A 34 -8.76 1.54 -14.11
CA VAL A 34 -8.75 0.21 -13.50
C VAL A 34 -8.81 0.40 -12.01
N GLU A 35 -9.84 -0.13 -11.39
CA GLU A 35 -10.04 -0.03 -9.96
C GLU A 35 -10.24 -1.42 -9.39
N GLY A 36 -9.80 -1.59 -8.15
CA GLY A 36 -9.99 -2.86 -7.48
C GLY A 36 -9.75 -2.74 -6.00
N LYS A 37 -9.82 -3.89 -5.34
CA LYS A 37 -9.52 -3.96 -3.90
C LYS A 37 -8.88 -5.30 -3.61
N GLY A 38 -8.11 -5.33 -2.54
CA GLY A 38 -7.47 -6.55 -2.08
C GLY A 38 -7.30 -6.54 -0.58
N GLU A 39 -6.89 -7.67 -0.05
CA GLU A 39 -6.61 -7.78 1.37
C GLU A 39 -5.20 -7.30 1.68
N LEU A 40 -5.06 -6.52 2.72
CA LEU A 40 -3.75 -6.09 3.18
C LEU A 40 -3.03 -7.29 3.79
N ILE A 41 -1.81 -7.56 3.31
CA ILE A 41 -0.99 -8.63 3.85
C ILE A 41 -0.04 -8.07 4.89
N ASP A 42 0.76 -7.09 4.51
CA ASP A 42 1.61 -6.40 5.47
C ASP A 42 1.89 -4.96 5.03
N LEU A 43 2.37 -4.17 5.97
CA LEU A 43 2.49 -2.73 5.82
C LEU A 43 3.76 -2.25 6.49
N THR A 44 4.36 -1.21 5.91
CA THR A 44 5.40 -0.42 6.56
C THR A 44 5.04 1.05 6.33
N VAL A 45 5.82 1.95 6.91
CA VAL A 45 5.60 3.37 6.64
C VAL A 45 6.03 3.76 5.21
N LYS A 46 6.64 2.85 4.46
CA LYS A 46 7.09 3.13 3.09
C LYS A 46 6.37 2.34 2.02
N GLY A 47 5.59 1.35 2.38
CA GLY A 47 4.92 0.56 1.36
C GLY A 47 3.93 -0.44 1.92
N VAL A 48 3.21 -1.08 1.02
CA VAL A 48 2.18 -2.03 1.37
C VAL A 48 2.24 -3.23 0.44
N ARG A 49 1.99 -4.42 0.99
CA ARG A 49 1.78 -5.63 0.21
C ARG A 49 0.34 -6.05 0.39
N PHE A 50 -0.32 -6.31 -0.72
CA PHE A 50 -1.73 -6.73 -0.69
C PHE A 50 -1.99 -7.80 -1.73
N GLU A 51 -3.09 -8.53 -1.54
CA GLU A 51 -3.45 -9.67 -2.35
C GLU A 51 -4.72 -9.37 -3.15
N THR A 52 -4.69 -9.62 -4.45
CA THR A 52 -5.81 -9.36 -5.34
C THR A 52 -6.07 -10.56 -6.26
N ASP A 53 -7.18 -10.51 -6.99
CA ASP A 53 -7.47 -11.45 -8.07
C ASP A 53 -6.96 -10.95 -9.42
N GLU A 54 -6.59 -9.69 -9.50
CA GLU A 54 -6.17 -9.08 -10.75
C GLU A 54 -4.70 -8.72 -10.74
N GLU A 55 -4.06 -8.89 -11.89
CA GLU A 55 -2.65 -8.53 -12.02
C GLU A 55 -2.50 -7.03 -12.26
N ILE A 56 -1.64 -6.43 -11.46
CA ILE A 56 -1.30 -5.02 -11.60
C ILE A 56 0.15 -4.97 -12.08
N LYS A 57 0.37 -4.31 -13.21
CA LYS A 57 1.67 -4.32 -13.83
C LYS A 57 2.71 -3.55 -13.01
N ALA A 58 3.89 -4.16 -12.82
CA ALA A 58 4.99 -3.49 -12.15
C ALA A 58 5.35 -2.19 -12.87
N GLY A 59 5.66 -1.16 -12.12
CA GLY A 59 5.92 0.17 -12.65
C GLY A 59 4.69 1.07 -12.72
N SER A 60 3.50 0.51 -12.50
CA SER A 60 2.27 1.30 -12.50
C SER A 60 2.19 2.19 -11.28
N ARG A 61 1.62 3.38 -11.45
CA ARG A 61 1.34 4.27 -10.33
C ARG A 61 -0.10 4.08 -9.90
N LEU A 62 -0.31 3.88 -8.61
CA LEU A 62 -1.62 3.64 -8.03
C LEU A 62 -1.98 4.71 -7.03
N ASN A 63 -3.24 5.11 -7.07
CA ASN A 63 -3.87 5.81 -5.96
C ASN A 63 -4.43 4.72 -5.05
N ILE A 64 -4.05 4.74 -3.80
CA ILE A 64 -4.40 3.70 -2.84
C ILE A 64 -5.14 4.31 -1.67
N GLU A 65 -6.09 3.57 -1.14
CA GLU A 65 -6.76 3.94 0.08
C GLU A 65 -6.76 2.70 0.98
N ILE A 66 -6.06 2.80 2.10
CA ILE A 66 -6.09 1.72 3.08
C ILE A 66 -7.31 1.97 3.97
N VAL A 67 -8.24 1.02 3.97
CA VAL A 67 -9.48 1.13 4.74
C VAL A 67 -9.36 0.23 5.96
N LEU A 68 -9.43 0.82 7.11
CA LEU A 68 -9.31 0.12 8.38
C LEU A 68 -10.66 -0.40 8.86
N ASP A 69 -10.61 -1.25 9.89
CA ASP A 69 -11.79 -1.91 10.44
C ASP A 69 -12.86 -0.91 10.92
N ASP A 70 -12.44 0.26 11.39
CA ASP A 70 -13.36 1.31 11.85
C ASP A 70 -13.76 2.29 10.73
N ASP A 71 -13.53 1.91 9.48
CA ASP A 71 -13.79 2.71 8.30
C ASP A 71 -12.88 3.94 8.16
N GLU A 72 -11.84 4.05 8.98
CA GLU A 72 -10.84 5.08 8.77
C GLU A 72 -10.05 4.78 7.51
N LYS A 73 -9.75 5.82 6.75
CA LYS A 73 -9.08 5.67 5.45
C LYS A 73 -7.78 6.43 5.43
N ILE A 74 -6.77 5.84 4.81
CA ILE A 74 -5.47 6.47 4.64
C ILE A 74 -5.19 6.56 3.15
N PRO A 75 -5.28 7.76 2.55
CA PRO A 75 -5.03 7.94 1.12
C PRO A 75 -3.54 8.05 0.84
N LEU A 76 -3.08 7.27 -0.13
CA LEU A 76 -1.66 7.18 -0.48
C LEU A 76 -1.49 7.04 -1.98
N ILE A 77 -0.34 7.48 -2.49
CA ILE A 77 0.06 7.24 -3.87
C ILE A 77 1.38 6.47 -3.84
N GLY A 78 1.50 5.48 -4.68
CA GLY A 78 2.73 4.73 -4.78
C GLY A 78 2.92 4.07 -6.12
N ASN A 79 4.06 3.43 -6.28
CA ASN A 79 4.41 2.71 -7.50
C ASN A 79 4.50 1.22 -7.21
N VAL A 80 3.95 0.41 -8.11
CA VAL A 80 4.05 -1.04 -7.99
C VAL A 80 5.49 -1.44 -8.27
N VAL A 81 6.16 -2.02 -7.27
CA VAL A 81 7.56 -2.43 -7.44
C VAL A 81 7.69 -3.87 -7.88
N TRP A 82 6.74 -4.74 -7.51
CA TRP A 82 6.66 -6.07 -8.08
C TRP A 82 5.28 -6.66 -7.84
N THR A 83 4.99 -7.70 -8.62
CA THR A 83 3.76 -8.45 -8.52
C THR A 83 4.10 -9.91 -8.76
N LYS A 84 3.43 -10.82 -8.04
CA LYS A 84 3.71 -12.25 -8.14
C LYS A 84 2.42 -13.03 -7.97
N ARG A 85 2.16 -13.93 -8.93
CA ARG A 85 1.02 -14.83 -8.85
C ARG A 85 1.36 -15.99 -7.93
N LEU A 86 0.47 -16.29 -7.01
CA LEU A 86 0.61 -17.44 -6.12
C LEU A 86 -0.02 -18.66 -6.79
N ASP A 87 0.72 -19.76 -6.84
CA ASP A 87 0.25 -20.97 -7.52
C ASP A 87 -0.89 -21.67 -6.81
N ILE A 88 -1.00 -21.50 -5.51
CA ILE A 88 -1.92 -22.29 -4.70
C ILE A 88 -3.37 -21.95 -4.96
N ASN A 89 -3.70 -20.67 -5.10
CA ASN A 89 -5.09 -20.23 -5.23
C ASN A 89 -5.32 -19.22 -6.35
N GLY A 90 -4.31 -18.98 -7.16
CA GLY A 90 -4.42 -18.01 -8.25
C GLY A 90 -4.40 -16.55 -7.81
N LYS A 91 -4.21 -16.31 -6.53
CA LYS A 91 -4.14 -14.94 -6.02
C LYS A 91 -2.83 -14.29 -6.41
N ILE A 92 -2.85 -12.98 -6.49
CA ILE A 92 -1.69 -12.19 -6.90
C ILE A 92 -1.31 -11.26 -5.77
N ASN A 93 -0.03 -11.31 -5.38
CA ASN A 93 0.52 -10.37 -4.40
C ASN A 93 1.17 -9.23 -5.15
N SER A 94 0.88 -8.01 -4.72
CA SER A 94 1.50 -6.81 -5.27
C SER A 94 2.12 -6.01 -4.15
N VAL A 95 3.29 -5.46 -4.41
CA VAL A 95 3.98 -4.58 -3.46
C VAL A 95 4.05 -3.20 -4.06
N VAL A 96 3.59 -2.23 -3.29
CA VAL A 96 3.58 -0.82 -3.69
C VAL A 96 4.47 -0.05 -2.73
N GLU A 97 5.38 0.74 -3.29
CA GLU A 97 6.23 1.63 -2.52
C GLU A 97 5.63 3.03 -2.62
N PHE A 98 5.36 3.64 -1.47
CA PHE A 98 4.75 4.97 -1.44
C PHE A 98 5.74 6.02 -1.94
N ILE A 99 5.23 7.04 -2.64
CA ILE A 99 6.05 8.20 -2.97
C ILE A 99 6.27 9.01 -1.68
N ASP A 100 7.18 9.97 -1.74
CA ASP A 100 7.54 10.74 -0.55
C ASP A 100 6.35 11.43 0.08
N PHE A 101 6.33 11.44 1.41
CA PHE A 101 5.33 12.18 2.16
C PHE A 101 5.73 13.66 2.18
N ASP A 102 4.73 14.51 2.05
CA ASP A 102 4.95 15.94 2.14
C ASP A 102 3.67 16.61 2.63
N ASN A 103 3.53 17.89 2.41
CA ASN A 103 2.40 18.64 2.91
C ASN A 103 1.21 18.67 1.94
N ASP A 104 1.12 17.70 1.06
CA ASP A 104 -0.02 17.56 0.15
C ASP A 104 -1.27 17.19 0.96
N PRO A 105 -2.37 17.91 0.81
CA PRO A 105 -3.56 17.61 1.61
C PRO A 105 -4.33 16.36 1.16
N GLU A 106 -4.10 15.85 -0.04
CA GLU A 106 -4.88 14.73 -0.57
C GLU A 106 -4.25 13.37 -0.38
N PHE A 107 -2.98 13.24 -0.72
CA PHE A 107 -2.29 11.95 -0.67
C PHE A 107 -0.91 12.13 -0.05
N ASN A 108 -0.44 11.09 0.62
CA ASN A 108 0.90 11.05 1.21
C ASN A 108 1.19 12.27 2.07
N SER A 109 0.17 12.75 2.76
CA SER A 109 0.30 13.89 3.66
C SER A 109 1.01 13.45 4.94
N TYR A 110 1.46 14.43 5.72
CA TYR A 110 2.02 14.13 7.04
C TYR A 110 0.97 13.51 7.96
N ASP A 111 -0.30 13.84 7.76
CA ASP A 111 -1.38 13.20 8.51
C ASP A 111 -1.46 11.70 8.20
N SER A 112 -1.33 11.34 6.92
CA SER A 112 -1.29 9.93 6.52
C SER A 112 -0.08 9.22 7.11
N LEU A 113 1.07 9.88 7.12
CA LEU A 113 2.27 9.31 7.72
C LEU A 113 2.09 9.07 9.21
N GLU A 114 1.48 10.01 9.92
CA GLU A 114 1.19 9.84 11.34
C GLU A 114 0.28 8.65 11.60
N LYS A 115 -0.73 8.46 10.74
CA LYS A 115 -1.62 7.32 10.85
C LYS A 115 -0.89 6.00 10.63
N LEU A 116 0.01 5.95 9.66
CA LEU A 116 0.83 4.76 9.43
C LEU A 116 1.74 4.47 10.61
N GLU A 117 2.35 5.49 11.19
CA GLU A 117 3.19 5.33 12.35
C GLU A 117 2.42 4.86 13.57
N ALA A 118 1.19 5.32 13.73
CA ALA A 118 0.33 4.87 14.80
C ALA A 118 -0.04 3.40 14.65
N LEU A 119 -0.32 2.96 13.42
CA LEU A 119 -0.59 1.56 13.15
C LEU A 119 0.64 0.70 13.41
N GLU A 120 1.82 1.19 13.06
CA GLU A 120 3.06 0.47 13.33
C GLU A 120 3.21 0.22 14.83
N LYS A 121 2.97 1.22 15.66
CA LYS A 121 3.04 1.06 17.10
C LYS A 121 2.03 0.06 17.63
N GLU A 122 0.82 0.09 17.08
CA GLU A 122 -0.25 -0.77 17.55
C GLU A 122 -0.06 -2.23 17.16
N TYR A 123 0.43 -2.49 15.94
CA TYR A 123 0.42 -3.84 15.37
C TYR A 123 1.78 -4.50 15.26
N ARG A 124 2.86 -3.87 15.70
CA ARG A 124 4.18 -4.50 15.66
C ARG A 124 4.47 -5.37 16.86
N GLY A 125 3.53 -5.52 17.78
CA GLY A 125 3.71 -6.45 18.86
C GLY A 125 4.46 -5.93 20.07
N TYR A 126 4.44 -4.66 20.27
CA TYR A 126 5.05 -4.10 21.48
C TYR A 126 4.07 -4.15 22.62
#